data_e7e6ec614731f209156bd6ec6e2cb8b2
#
_entry.id   e7e6ec614731f209156bd6ec6e2cb8b2
#
_cell.length_a   1.000
_cell.length_b   1.000
_cell.length_c   1.000
_cell.angle_alpha   90.00
_cell.angle_beta   90.00
_cell.angle_gamma   90.00
#
_symmetry.space_group_name_H-M   'P 1'
#
loop_
_entity.id
_entity.type
_entity.pdbx_description
1 polymer ?
#
loop_
_entity_poly.entity_id
_entity_poly.type
_entity_poly.pdbx_seq_one_letter_code
_entity_poly.pdbx_strand_id
1 'polypeptide(L)'
;MSNVWRVGDVVIKRIVEIESVGGSRFILPDATREACLEYEWLQPHFMDEKGNLKMSIHALVVDTGEKVILVDTCVGNDKQRNIPAWSNLQTNFLEQLEEAGYPPGRIDIVLCTHLHVDHVGWNTMLVGGKWVPTFPNARYLIGRKEWEYWERNEDESVYGSVLADSVKPIFEEDLVDLVEMDEKICVGVELEPSPGHTPGHVSVKIESSNNKACLLYTSDAADDTR
;
A
#
# COMPACT_ATOMS: atom_id res chain seq x y z
N MET A 1 19.13 2.39 0.41
CA MET A 1 18.38 3.31 1.32
C MET A 1 18.08 2.60 2.63
N SER A 2 17.93 3.31 3.74
CA SER A 2 17.46 2.69 4.98
C SER A 2 16.01 2.24 4.77
N ASN A 3 15.70 1.01 5.18
CA ASN A 3 14.32 0.49 5.20
C ASN A 3 13.65 0.68 6.57
N VAL A 4 14.27 1.47 7.45
CA VAL A 4 13.81 1.69 8.83
C VAL A 4 13.92 3.17 9.18
N TRP A 5 12.84 3.74 9.71
CA TRP A 5 12.78 5.09 10.25
C TRP A 5 12.24 5.06 11.68
N ARG A 6 12.47 6.14 12.43
CA ARG A 6 11.90 6.34 13.76
C ARG A 6 11.23 7.71 13.86
N VAL A 7 10.04 7.70 14.45
CA VAL A 7 9.31 8.91 14.81
C VAL A 7 9.07 8.84 16.31
N GLY A 8 9.96 9.46 17.09
CA GLY A 8 10.00 9.24 18.54
C GLY A 8 10.22 7.75 18.87
N ASP A 9 9.25 7.16 19.56
CA ASP A 9 9.27 5.75 19.96
C ASP A 9 8.70 4.81 18.89
N VAL A 10 8.01 5.36 17.88
CA VAL A 10 7.42 4.58 16.78
C VAL A 10 8.50 4.18 15.77
N VAL A 11 8.49 2.91 15.39
CA VAL A 11 9.37 2.35 14.35
C VAL A 11 8.58 2.14 13.07
N ILE A 12 9.10 2.64 11.96
CA ILE A 12 8.52 2.40 10.63
C ILE A 12 9.51 1.54 9.84
N LYS A 13 9.03 0.42 9.27
CA LYS A 13 9.82 -0.44 8.37
C LYS A 13 9.16 -0.58 7.03
N ARG A 14 9.94 -0.44 5.96
CA ARG A 14 9.52 -0.71 4.59
C ARG A 14 9.79 -2.16 4.23
N ILE A 15 8.76 -2.86 3.75
CA ILE A 15 8.83 -4.23 3.22
C ILE A 15 8.52 -4.14 1.73
N VAL A 16 9.51 -4.44 0.91
CA VAL A 16 9.41 -4.25 -0.55
C VAL A 16 8.94 -5.54 -1.21
N GLU A 17 7.89 -5.45 -2.02
CA GLU A 17 7.43 -6.57 -2.85
C GLU A 17 8.05 -6.52 -4.23
N ILE A 18 8.02 -5.35 -4.89
CA ILE A 18 8.52 -5.18 -6.25
C ILE A 18 9.37 -3.91 -6.33
N GLU A 19 10.54 -4.01 -6.92
CA GLU A 19 11.30 -2.85 -7.41
C GLU A 19 11.51 -2.98 -8.91
N SER A 20 11.36 -1.87 -9.64
CA SER A 20 11.61 -1.82 -11.07
C SER A 20 12.33 -0.54 -11.47
N VAL A 21 13.02 -0.59 -12.59
CA VAL A 21 13.69 0.58 -13.18
C VAL A 21 13.16 0.79 -14.59
N GLY A 22 12.54 1.94 -14.82
CA GLY A 22 11.83 2.23 -16.06
C GLY A 22 10.41 1.67 -16.07
N GLY A 23 9.71 1.85 -17.21
CA GLY A 23 8.30 1.44 -17.36
C GLY A 23 7.29 2.40 -16.71
N SER A 24 7.76 3.42 -16.00
CA SER A 24 6.93 4.41 -15.27
C SER A 24 5.99 5.22 -16.16
N ARG A 25 6.26 5.32 -17.46
CA ARG A 25 5.42 6.08 -18.41
C ARG A 25 4.00 5.53 -18.59
N PHE A 26 3.75 4.32 -18.15
CA PHE A 26 2.38 3.78 -18.08
C PHE A 26 1.55 4.55 -17.05
N ILE A 27 2.17 4.91 -15.92
CA ILE A 27 1.53 5.64 -14.81
C ILE A 27 1.77 7.16 -14.98
N LEU A 28 2.98 7.57 -15.34
CA LEU A 28 3.41 8.94 -15.50
C LEU A 28 3.82 9.21 -16.97
N PRO A 29 2.87 9.46 -17.90
CA PRO A 29 3.15 9.57 -19.34
C PRO A 29 4.19 10.64 -19.68
N ASP A 30 4.20 11.75 -18.93
CA ASP A 30 5.08 12.89 -19.13
C ASP A 30 6.49 12.70 -18.52
N ALA A 31 6.70 11.67 -17.69
CA ALA A 31 8.00 11.35 -17.12
C ALA A 31 8.92 10.67 -18.18
N THR A 32 9.21 11.41 -19.25
CA THR A 32 10.21 10.96 -20.24
C THR A 32 11.61 11.00 -19.63
N ARG A 33 12.56 10.25 -20.21
CA ARG A 33 13.94 10.26 -19.71
C ARG A 33 14.54 11.66 -19.74
N GLU A 34 14.26 12.40 -20.81
CA GLU A 34 14.73 13.78 -20.99
C GLU A 34 14.18 14.69 -19.92
N ALA A 35 12.86 14.63 -19.65
CA ALA A 35 12.24 15.41 -18.59
C ALA A 35 12.77 15.03 -17.19
N CYS A 36 12.93 13.75 -16.92
CA CYS A 36 13.46 13.29 -15.63
C CYS A 36 14.90 13.76 -15.38
N LEU A 37 15.75 13.78 -16.43
CA LEU A 37 17.15 14.22 -16.36
C LEU A 37 17.31 15.71 -16.02
N GLU A 38 16.26 16.54 -16.16
CA GLU A 38 16.26 17.93 -15.75
C GLU A 38 16.24 18.09 -14.20
N TYR A 39 15.94 17.01 -13.46
CA TYR A 39 15.80 17.02 -12.01
C TYR A 39 16.92 16.24 -11.33
N GLU A 40 18.05 16.89 -11.07
CA GLU A 40 19.24 16.26 -10.45
C GLU A 40 18.94 15.56 -9.11
N TRP A 41 17.98 16.07 -8.32
CA TRP A 41 17.61 15.52 -7.02
C TRP A 41 16.99 14.11 -7.09
N LEU A 42 16.49 13.68 -8.25
CA LEU A 42 16.00 12.32 -8.45
C LEU A 42 17.13 11.28 -8.37
N GLN A 43 18.37 11.67 -8.69
CA GLN A 43 19.53 10.78 -8.63
C GLN A 43 20.18 10.77 -7.25
N PRO A 44 20.74 9.65 -6.85
CA PRO A 44 20.69 8.33 -7.48
C PRO A 44 19.50 7.48 -7.00
N HIS A 45 18.62 8.04 -6.15
CA HIS A 45 17.66 7.28 -5.37
C HIS A 45 16.36 6.97 -6.12
N PHE A 46 15.88 7.91 -6.92
CA PHE A 46 14.58 7.81 -7.61
C PHE A 46 14.72 7.64 -9.13
N MET A 47 15.94 7.78 -9.66
CA MET A 47 16.23 7.68 -11.08
C MET A 47 17.63 7.09 -11.29
N ASP A 48 17.83 6.37 -12.39
CA ASP A 48 19.16 5.93 -12.84
C ASP A 48 19.85 7.01 -13.69
N GLU A 49 21.10 6.77 -14.05
CA GLU A 49 21.91 7.71 -14.86
C GLU A 49 21.34 7.94 -16.30
N LYS A 50 20.42 7.08 -16.74
CA LYS A 50 19.78 7.15 -18.06
C LYS A 50 18.43 7.86 -18.05
N GLY A 51 18.00 8.39 -16.90
CA GLY A 51 16.70 9.04 -16.76
C GLY A 51 15.53 8.08 -16.55
N ASN A 52 15.76 6.80 -16.23
CA ASN A 52 14.68 5.89 -15.90
C ASN A 52 14.32 6.00 -14.42
N LEU A 53 13.05 6.24 -14.13
CA LEU A 53 12.56 6.26 -12.75
C LEU A 53 12.66 4.87 -12.10
N LYS A 54 12.95 4.88 -10.81
CA LYS A 54 12.95 3.71 -9.94
C LYS A 54 11.63 3.67 -9.20
N MET A 55 10.87 2.62 -9.43
CA MET A 55 9.54 2.41 -8.85
C MET A 55 9.63 1.33 -7.78
N SER A 56 8.82 1.45 -6.73
CA SER A 56 8.78 0.48 -5.63
C SER A 56 7.34 0.30 -5.16
N ILE A 57 6.85 -0.93 -5.20
CA ILE A 57 5.62 -1.35 -4.52
C ILE A 57 6.05 -1.99 -3.21
N HIS A 58 5.57 -1.43 -2.11
CA HIS A 58 6.00 -1.84 -0.78
C HIS A 58 4.93 -1.55 0.27
N ALA A 59 4.95 -2.29 1.36
CA ALA A 59 4.16 -2.00 2.55
C ALA A 59 5.00 -1.27 3.59
N LEU A 60 4.35 -0.53 4.49
CA LEU A 60 4.99 0.06 5.66
C LEU A 60 4.43 -0.57 6.93
N VAL A 61 5.31 -1.19 7.72
CA VAL A 61 4.98 -1.59 9.09
C VAL A 61 5.21 -0.39 9.99
N VAL A 62 4.19 0.00 10.75
CA VAL A 62 4.23 1.02 11.81
C VAL A 62 4.08 0.30 13.15
N ASP A 63 5.19 0.18 13.87
CA ASP A 63 5.22 -0.46 15.20
C ASP A 63 5.28 0.64 16.27
N THR A 64 4.19 0.79 17.01
CA THR A 64 4.05 1.77 18.09
C THR A 64 4.55 1.24 19.44
N GLY A 65 4.95 -0.03 19.50
CA GLY A 65 5.24 -0.74 20.74
C GLY A 65 3.98 -1.36 21.39
N GLU A 66 2.79 -0.79 21.16
CA GLU A 66 1.51 -1.33 21.62
C GLU A 66 0.71 -1.99 20.50
N LYS A 67 0.80 -1.45 19.29
CA LYS A 67 0.13 -1.93 18.08
C LYS A 67 1.11 -2.05 16.92
N VAL A 68 0.94 -3.09 16.13
CA VAL A 68 1.62 -3.28 14.86
C VAL A 68 0.62 -3.07 13.72
N ILE A 69 0.83 -2.01 12.95
CA ILE A 69 -0.03 -1.61 11.84
C ILE A 69 0.72 -1.87 10.54
N LEU A 70 0.12 -2.62 9.63
CA LEU A 70 0.60 -2.77 8.26
C LEU A 70 -0.17 -1.80 7.36
N VAL A 71 0.51 -0.82 6.83
CA VAL A 71 -0.06 0.18 5.91
C VAL A 71 0.16 -0.30 4.49
N ASP A 72 -0.92 -0.57 3.81
CA ASP A 72 -1.05 -1.19 2.50
C ASP A 72 -0.43 -2.58 2.40
N THR A 73 -0.85 -3.35 1.40
CA THR A 73 -0.49 -4.76 1.28
C THR A 73 -0.10 -5.18 -0.14
N CYS A 74 0.46 -4.26 -0.92
CA CYS A 74 1.06 -4.53 -2.22
C CYS A 74 0.12 -5.24 -3.22
N VAL A 75 0.68 -5.97 -4.22
CA VAL A 75 -0.07 -6.67 -5.29
C VAL A 75 -0.52 -8.07 -4.88
N GLY A 76 0.31 -8.79 -4.13
CA GLY A 76 0.04 -10.16 -3.67
C GLY A 76 0.34 -11.25 -4.69
N ASN A 77 0.58 -12.46 -4.18
CA ASN A 77 0.83 -13.64 -5.00
C ASN A 77 -0.45 -14.28 -5.53
N ASP A 78 -0.31 -15.09 -6.58
CA ASP A 78 -1.35 -15.94 -7.20
C ASP A 78 -2.54 -15.19 -7.82
N LYS A 79 -2.49 -13.87 -7.86
CA LYS A 79 -3.59 -13.02 -8.36
C LYS A 79 -3.47 -12.79 -9.85
N GLN A 80 -4.56 -13.06 -10.56
CA GLN A 80 -4.63 -12.75 -11.99
C GLN A 80 -4.88 -11.26 -12.18
N ARG A 81 -3.94 -10.58 -12.84
CA ARG A 81 -4.01 -9.14 -13.13
C ARG A 81 -3.90 -8.88 -14.62
N ASN A 82 -4.53 -7.81 -15.09
CA ASN A 82 -4.46 -7.41 -16.49
C ASN A 82 -3.13 -6.71 -16.83
N ILE A 83 -2.36 -6.30 -15.83
CA ILE A 83 -0.97 -5.85 -16.01
C ILE A 83 -0.06 -7.08 -15.98
N PRO A 84 0.58 -7.48 -17.11
CA PRO A 84 1.35 -8.74 -17.17
C PRO A 84 2.46 -8.84 -16.13
N ALA A 85 3.10 -7.72 -15.79
CA ALA A 85 4.18 -7.67 -14.80
C ALA A 85 3.69 -7.90 -13.35
N TRP A 86 2.39 -7.81 -13.10
CA TRP A 86 1.78 -7.96 -11.79
C TRP A 86 0.88 -9.20 -11.69
N SER A 87 0.77 -9.96 -12.78
CA SER A 87 -0.11 -11.13 -12.82
C SER A 87 0.57 -12.39 -12.33
N ASN A 88 -0.11 -13.14 -11.46
CA ASN A 88 0.35 -14.39 -10.86
C ASN A 88 1.76 -14.31 -10.26
N LEU A 89 2.00 -13.26 -9.51
CA LEU A 89 3.27 -13.05 -8.82
C LEU A 89 3.61 -14.20 -7.88
N GLN A 90 4.91 -14.42 -7.65
CA GLN A 90 5.47 -15.34 -6.67
C GLN A 90 6.63 -14.61 -6.00
N THR A 91 6.29 -13.65 -5.13
CA THR A 91 7.24 -12.86 -4.37
C THR A 91 7.48 -13.47 -2.99
N ASN A 92 8.57 -13.10 -2.35
CA ASN A 92 8.90 -13.50 -0.98
C ASN A 92 8.48 -12.44 0.05
N PHE A 93 7.40 -11.71 -0.22
CA PHE A 93 6.94 -10.62 0.66
C PHE A 93 6.67 -11.08 2.09
N LEU A 94 5.98 -12.21 2.27
CA LEU A 94 5.66 -12.73 3.61
C LEU A 94 6.89 -13.19 4.36
N GLU A 95 7.86 -13.79 3.68
CA GLU A 95 9.15 -14.18 4.27
C GLU A 95 9.92 -12.92 4.72
N GLN A 96 9.97 -11.88 3.88
CA GLN A 96 10.61 -10.59 4.25
C GLN A 96 9.92 -9.94 5.46
N LEU A 97 8.59 -10.01 5.53
CA LEU A 97 7.82 -9.48 6.65
C LEU A 97 8.15 -10.24 7.94
N GLU A 98 8.25 -11.57 7.88
CA GLU A 98 8.64 -12.42 9.01
C GLU A 98 10.09 -12.17 9.44
N GLU A 99 11.04 -12.11 8.51
CA GLU A 99 12.44 -11.78 8.75
C GLU A 99 12.61 -10.38 9.38
N ALA A 100 11.73 -9.44 9.03
CA ALA A 100 11.68 -8.12 9.65
C ALA A 100 11.14 -8.15 11.11
N GLY A 101 10.66 -9.33 11.57
CA GLY A 101 10.13 -9.55 12.91
C GLY A 101 8.62 -9.39 13.03
N TYR A 102 7.89 -9.37 11.93
CA TYR A 102 6.44 -9.16 11.87
C TYR A 102 5.72 -10.28 11.11
N PRO A 103 5.74 -11.54 11.62
CA PRO A 103 4.97 -12.61 10.98
C PRO A 103 3.49 -12.23 10.89
N PRO A 104 2.70 -12.77 9.95
CA PRO A 104 1.31 -12.40 9.72
C PRO A 104 0.43 -12.39 10.98
N GLY A 105 0.65 -13.34 11.90
CA GLY A 105 -0.08 -13.41 13.17
C GLY A 105 0.24 -12.32 14.19
N ARG A 106 1.28 -11.49 13.96
CA ARG A 106 1.68 -10.36 14.82
C ARG A 106 1.04 -9.05 14.40
N ILE A 107 0.45 -8.97 13.21
CA ILE A 107 -0.18 -7.75 12.72
C ILE A 107 -1.51 -7.56 13.45
N ASP A 108 -1.68 -6.43 14.13
CA ASP A 108 -2.92 -6.06 14.82
C ASP A 108 -3.91 -5.36 13.89
N ILE A 109 -3.39 -4.57 12.95
CA ILE A 109 -4.18 -3.73 12.05
C ILE A 109 -3.56 -3.77 10.67
N VAL A 110 -4.39 -3.99 9.64
CA VAL A 110 -4.07 -3.70 8.24
C VAL A 110 -4.84 -2.44 7.88
N LEU A 111 -4.14 -1.40 7.44
CA LEU A 111 -4.72 -0.14 7.01
C LEU A 111 -4.55 0.03 5.50
N CYS A 112 -5.65 0.02 4.77
CA CYS A 112 -5.63 0.32 3.34
C CYS A 112 -5.81 1.83 3.14
N THR A 113 -4.79 2.50 2.58
CA THR A 113 -4.87 3.94 2.28
C THR A 113 -5.89 4.22 1.20
N HIS A 114 -6.01 3.32 0.24
CA HIS A 114 -7.02 3.25 -0.81
C HIS A 114 -7.08 1.82 -1.39
N LEU A 115 -7.98 1.55 -2.35
CA LEU A 115 -8.25 0.18 -2.80
C LEU A 115 -7.70 -0.15 -4.21
N HIS A 116 -6.63 0.50 -4.66
CA HIS A 116 -5.96 0.10 -5.90
C HIS A 116 -5.24 -1.24 -5.74
N VAL A 117 -4.97 -1.86 -6.87
CA VAL A 117 -4.45 -3.22 -7.04
C VAL A 117 -3.13 -3.48 -6.32
N ASP A 118 -2.30 -2.47 -6.19
CA ASP A 118 -0.97 -2.52 -5.55
C ASP A 118 -0.96 -2.12 -4.07
N HIS A 119 -2.16 -1.95 -3.46
CA HIS A 119 -2.32 -1.59 -2.05
C HIS A 119 -3.08 -2.62 -1.22
N VAL A 120 -3.79 -3.56 -1.85
CA VAL A 120 -4.70 -4.50 -1.16
C VAL A 120 -4.40 -5.97 -1.39
N GLY A 121 -3.39 -6.28 -2.20
CA GLY A 121 -3.18 -7.65 -2.70
C GLY A 121 -2.95 -8.68 -1.60
N TRP A 122 -2.04 -8.44 -0.68
CA TRP A 122 -1.81 -9.33 0.46
C TRP A 122 -2.84 -9.21 1.58
N ASN A 123 -3.96 -8.48 1.42
CA ASN A 123 -5.08 -8.65 2.34
C ASN A 123 -5.50 -10.12 2.40
N THR A 124 -5.32 -10.84 1.29
CA THR A 124 -5.67 -12.24 1.17
C THR A 124 -4.55 -13.06 0.53
N MET A 125 -4.50 -14.35 0.84
CA MET A 125 -3.65 -15.34 0.19
C MET A 125 -4.47 -16.54 -0.28
N LEU A 126 -3.95 -17.25 -1.27
CA LEU A 126 -4.63 -18.42 -1.84
C LEU A 126 -4.30 -19.69 -1.04
N VAL A 127 -5.29 -20.29 -0.40
CA VAL A 127 -5.15 -21.54 0.35
C VAL A 127 -6.21 -22.53 -0.10
N GLY A 128 -5.77 -23.67 -0.65
CA GLY A 128 -6.68 -24.71 -1.11
C GLY A 128 -7.67 -24.25 -2.19
N GLY A 129 -7.28 -23.26 -3.00
CA GLY A 129 -8.12 -22.68 -4.06
C GLY A 129 -9.13 -21.63 -3.58
N LYS A 130 -9.00 -21.17 -2.34
CA LYS A 130 -9.85 -20.08 -1.76
C LYS A 130 -8.98 -18.93 -1.30
N TRP A 131 -9.47 -17.72 -1.49
CA TRP A 131 -8.89 -16.52 -0.90
C TRP A 131 -9.25 -16.45 0.57
N VAL A 132 -8.25 -16.39 1.44
CA VAL A 132 -8.42 -16.26 2.90
C VAL A 132 -7.62 -15.07 3.41
N PRO A 133 -8.03 -14.43 4.52
CA PRO A 133 -7.27 -13.35 5.12
C PRO A 133 -5.83 -13.75 5.42
N THR A 134 -4.86 -12.96 4.97
CA THR A 134 -3.43 -13.20 5.23
C THR A 134 -3.06 -12.91 6.68
N PHE A 135 -3.71 -11.92 7.29
CA PHE A 135 -3.45 -11.45 8.64
C PHE A 135 -4.62 -11.79 9.56
N PRO A 136 -4.68 -13.03 10.09
CA PRO A 136 -5.91 -13.56 10.71
C PRO A 136 -6.25 -12.91 12.06
N ASN A 137 -5.29 -12.23 12.69
CA ASN A 137 -5.50 -11.54 13.97
C ASN A 137 -5.75 -10.03 13.79
N ALA A 138 -5.64 -9.53 12.56
CA ALA A 138 -5.77 -8.10 12.28
C ALA A 138 -7.23 -7.69 12.08
N ARG A 139 -7.55 -6.44 12.45
CA ARG A 139 -8.68 -5.70 11.88
C ARG A 139 -8.20 -4.99 10.62
N TYR A 140 -8.99 -5.05 9.56
CA TYR A 140 -8.70 -4.37 8.30
C TYR A 140 -9.47 -3.06 8.26
N LEU A 141 -8.76 -1.94 8.30
CA LEU A 141 -9.36 -0.61 8.26
C LEU A 141 -9.41 -0.12 6.81
N ILE A 142 -10.60 0.17 6.36
CA ILE A 142 -10.88 0.69 5.01
C ILE A 142 -11.70 1.96 5.15
N GLY A 143 -11.30 3.03 4.47
CA GLY A 143 -12.10 4.25 4.41
C GLY A 143 -13.52 3.97 3.89
N ARG A 144 -14.56 4.38 4.63
CA ARG A 144 -15.96 4.17 4.23
C ARG A 144 -16.23 4.73 2.84
N LYS A 145 -15.75 5.95 2.58
CA LYS A 145 -15.92 6.63 1.29
C LYS A 145 -15.19 5.91 0.16
N GLU A 146 -14.05 5.30 0.45
CA GLU A 146 -13.25 4.51 -0.50
C GLU A 146 -14.00 3.23 -0.88
N TRP A 147 -14.50 2.49 0.11
CA TRP A 147 -15.30 1.30 -0.10
C TRP A 147 -16.56 1.61 -0.92
N GLU A 148 -17.35 2.63 -0.51
CA GLU A 148 -18.60 3.01 -1.20
C GLU A 148 -18.38 3.41 -2.66
N TYR A 149 -17.20 3.97 -2.98
CA TYR A 149 -16.84 4.29 -4.35
C TYR A 149 -16.54 3.02 -5.15
N TRP A 150 -15.61 2.19 -4.67
CA TRP A 150 -15.13 1.03 -5.43
C TRP A 150 -16.16 -0.09 -5.52
N GLU A 151 -17.00 -0.29 -4.51
CA GLU A 151 -18.10 -1.25 -4.58
C GLU A 151 -19.03 -1.03 -5.79
N ARG A 152 -19.14 0.22 -6.26
CA ARG A 152 -20.00 0.61 -7.37
C ARG A 152 -19.26 0.85 -8.68
N ASN A 153 -17.96 1.07 -8.65
CA ASN A 153 -17.18 1.58 -9.77
C ASN A 153 -15.98 0.69 -10.14
N GLU A 154 -15.84 -0.52 -9.57
CA GLU A 154 -14.77 -1.43 -9.97
C GLU A 154 -14.91 -1.74 -11.47
N ASP A 155 -13.85 -1.49 -12.23
CA ASP A 155 -13.72 -1.91 -13.63
C ASP A 155 -12.67 -3.01 -13.73
N GLU A 156 -13.14 -4.26 -13.70
CA GLU A 156 -12.27 -5.44 -13.79
C GLU A 156 -11.46 -5.49 -15.10
N SER A 157 -11.87 -4.75 -16.13
CA SER A 157 -11.11 -4.70 -17.39
C SER A 157 -9.77 -4.00 -17.26
N VAL A 158 -9.62 -3.14 -16.24
CA VAL A 158 -8.39 -2.36 -16.01
C VAL A 158 -7.35 -3.20 -15.27
N TYR A 159 -7.68 -3.69 -14.08
CA TYR A 159 -6.70 -4.38 -13.21
C TYR A 159 -7.02 -5.85 -12.94
N GLY A 160 -8.19 -6.35 -13.35
CA GLY A 160 -8.73 -7.64 -12.95
C GLY A 160 -9.64 -7.52 -11.71
N SER A 161 -10.05 -8.65 -11.15
CA SER A 161 -11.06 -8.73 -10.07
C SER A 161 -10.46 -8.41 -8.69
N VAL A 162 -10.00 -7.19 -8.47
CA VAL A 162 -9.29 -6.75 -7.26
C VAL A 162 -10.17 -6.89 -6.01
N LEU A 163 -11.43 -6.42 -6.08
CA LEU A 163 -12.33 -6.55 -4.94
C LEU A 163 -12.65 -8.00 -4.63
N ALA A 164 -12.86 -8.84 -5.64
CA ALA A 164 -13.27 -10.22 -5.46
C ALA A 164 -12.20 -11.09 -4.80
N ASP A 165 -10.93 -10.85 -5.10
CA ASP A 165 -9.84 -11.67 -4.58
C ASP A 165 -9.10 -11.06 -3.40
N SER A 166 -9.17 -9.74 -3.19
CA SER A 166 -8.33 -9.03 -2.20
C SER A 166 -9.13 -8.29 -1.12
N VAL A 167 -10.42 -7.99 -1.36
CA VAL A 167 -11.19 -7.16 -0.42
C VAL A 167 -12.44 -7.89 0.09
N LYS A 168 -13.28 -8.43 -0.79
CA LYS A 168 -14.51 -9.12 -0.36
C LYS A 168 -14.25 -10.27 0.63
N PRO A 169 -13.20 -11.11 0.48
CA PRO A 169 -12.98 -12.20 1.42
C PRO A 169 -12.72 -11.75 2.87
N ILE A 170 -12.12 -10.58 3.09
CA ILE A 170 -11.95 -10.06 4.46
C ILE A 170 -13.24 -9.50 5.04
N PHE A 171 -14.19 -9.02 4.20
CA PHE A 171 -15.55 -8.71 4.64
C PHE A 171 -16.33 -9.95 5.01
N GLU A 172 -16.22 -11.03 4.23
CA GLU A 172 -16.89 -12.31 4.48
C GLU A 172 -16.48 -12.95 5.82
N GLU A 173 -15.24 -12.69 6.26
CA GLU A 173 -14.71 -13.15 7.55
C GLU A 173 -14.95 -12.16 8.71
N ASP A 174 -15.74 -11.09 8.49
CA ASP A 174 -16.08 -10.04 9.49
C ASP A 174 -14.84 -9.36 10.11
N LEU A 175 -13.78 -9.20 9.32
CA LEU A 175 -12.52 -8.59 9.78
C LEU A 175 -12.40 -7.11 9.43
N VAL A 176 -13.35 -6.53 8.67
CA VAL A 176 -13.27 -5.14 8.21
C VAL A 176 -13.97 -4.18 9.16
N ASP A 177 -13.29 -3.07 9.45
CA ASP A 177 -13.87 -1.88 10.05
C ASP A 177 -13.87 -0.74 9.02
N LEU A 178 -15.06 -0.24 8.67
CA LEU A 178 -15.18 0.95 7.83
C LEU A 178 -15.00 2.20 8.69
N VAL A 179 -13.91 2.94 8.42
CA VAL A 179 -13.49 4.11 9.19
C VAL A 179 -13.73 5.42 8.44
N GLU A 180 -13.82 6.51 9.18
CA GLU A 180 -13.86 7.85 8.58
C GLU A 180 -12.43 8.29 8.18
N MET A 181 -12.33 9.25 7.25
CA MET A 181 -11.03 9.66 6.68
C MET A 181 -10.13 10.43 7.67
N ASP A 182 -10.67 10.84 8.82
CA ASP A 182 -9.97 11.54 9.92
C ASP A 182 -9.96 10.72 11.22
N GLU A 183 -10.11 9.39 11.11
CA GLU A 183 -10.19 8.46 12.25
C GLU A 183 -8.88 8.40 13.04
N LYS A 184 -9.00 8.31 14.38
CA LYS A 184 -7.88 7.99 15.26
C LYS A 184 -7.74 6.48 15.39
N ILE A 185 -6.64 5.95 14.89
CA ILE A 185 -6.39 4.51 14.85
C ILE A 185 -5.91 3.99 16.20
N CYS A 186 -4.94 4.66 16.78
CA CYS A 186 -4.42 4.39 18.12
C CYS A 186 -3.65 5.62 18.63
N VAL A 187 -3.06 5.51 19.81
CA VAL A 187 -2.22 6.60 20.36
C VAL A 187 -1.09 6.92 19.38
N GLY A 188 -1.05 8.16 18.93
CA GLY A 188 -0.01 8.66 18.02
C GLY A 188 -0.18 8.28 16.56
N VAL A 189 -1.27 7.63 16.14
CA VAL A 189 -1.56 7.31 14.75
C VAL A 189 -3.00 7.71 14.40
N GLU A 190 -3.15 8.59 13.42
CA GLU A 190 -4.45 9.05 12.91
C GLU A 190 -4.45 9.15 11.39
N LEU A 191 -5.63 9.09 10.79
CA LEU A 191 -5.81 9.33 9.36
C LEU A 191 -5.92 10.81 9.06
N GLU A 192 -5.51 11.21 7.87
CA GLU A 192 -5.74 12.53 7.30
C GLU A 192 -6.32 12.39 5.91
N PRO A 193 -7.47 13.05 5.62
CA PRO A 193 -8.03 13.04 4.28
C PRO A 193 -7.03 13.57 3.24
N SER A 194 -6.78 12.79 2.20
CA SER A 194 -5.96 13.20 1.05
C SER A 194 -6.62 12.74 -0.26
N PRO A 195 -7.90 13.12 -0.51
CA PRO A 195 -8.62 12.74 -1.72
C PRO A 195 -8.00 13.42 -2.94
N GLY A 196 -8.14 12.76 -4.10
CA GLY A 196 -7.62 13.20 -5.40
C GLY A 196 -7.38 11.98 -6.24
N HIS A 197 -6.34 11.24 -5.94
CA HIS A 197 -6.00 9.95 -6.55
C HIS A 197 -7.18 8.97 -6.50
N THR A 198 -7.79 8.80 -5.33
CA THR A 198 -9.13 8.21 -5.17
C THR A 198 -9.99 9.10 -4.27
N PRO A 199 -11.34 8.96 -4.34
CA PRO A 199 -12.24 9.83 -3.56
C PRO A 199 -12.15 9.64 -2.04
N GLY A 200 -11.73 8.46 -1.58
CA GLY A 200 -11.62 8.10 -0.17
C GLY A 200 -10.18 7.94 0.30
N HIS A 201 -9.19 8.39 -0.50
CA HIS A 201 -7.78 8.27 -0.17
C HIS A 201 -7.43 8.97 1.14
N VAL A 202 -6.61 8.28 1.96
CA VAL A 202 -6.12 8.80 3.24
C VAL A 202 -4.61 8.69 3.33
N SER A 203 -3.99 9.62 4.02
CA SER A 203 -2.62 9.52 4.50
C SER A 203 -2.59 9.19 5.98
N VAL A 204 -1.44 8.71 6.47
CA VAL A 204 -1.28 8.27 7.85
C VAL A 204 -0.36 9.22 8.59
N LYS A 205 -0.92 9.96 9.56
CA LYS A 205 -0.15 10.82 10.46
C LYS A 205 0.35 10.02 11.64
N ILE A 206 1.62 10.22 11.97
CA ILE A 206 2.28 9.60 13.12
C ILE A 206 2.88 10.71 13.98
N GLU A 207 2.55 10.69 15.26
CA GLU A 207 3.10 11.63 16.25
C GLU A 207 3.54 10.87 17.50
N SER A 208 4.82 11.01 17.86
CA SER A 208 5.40 10.42 19.08
C SER A 208 6.54 11.28 19.59
N SER A 209 6.57 11.54 20.90
CA SER A 209 7.68 12.25 21.59
C SER A 209 8.08 13.56 20.89
N ASN A 210 7.10 14.40 20.50
CA ASN A 210 7.24 15.66 19.77
C ASN A 210 7.81 15.53 18.33
N ASN A 211 7.94 14.32 17.80
CA ASN A 211 8.28 14.07 16.40
C ASN A 211 7.01 13.75 15.61
N LYS A 212 6.97 14.15 14.35
CA LYS A 212 5.83 13.94 13.45
C LYS A 212 6.30 13.40 12.11
N ALA A 213 5.48 12.54 11.51
CA ALA A 213 5.61 12.09 10.14
C ALA A 213 4.23 11.96 9.50
N CYS A 214 4.20 11.99 8.18
CA CYS A 214 3.04 11.66 7.39
C CYS A 214 3.46 10.62 6.34
N LEU A 215 2.75 9.50 6.28
CA LEU A 215 2.89 8.52 5.22
C LEU A 215 1.81 8.82 4.19
N LEU A 216 2.24 9.32 3.05
CA LEU A 216 1.39 9.58 1.90
C LEU A 216 1.78 8.58 0.80
N TYR A 217 0.85 7.71 0.46
CA TYR A 217 0.96 6.81 -0.67
C TYR A 217 0.14 7.34 -1.82
N THR A 218 0.81 7.84 -2.84
CA THR A 218 0.17 8.12 -4.13
C THR A 218 1.03 7.46 -5.20
N SER A 219 0.45 6.58 -5.97
CA SER A 219 1.12 5.99 -7.11
C SER A 219 1.07 6.92 -8.33
N ASP A 220 0.20 7.92 -8.33
CA ASP A 220 -0.09 8.71 -9.51
C ASP A 220 -0.43 10.18 -9.18
N ALA A 221 0.61 10.98 -8.98
CA ALA A 221 0.45 12.44 -8.84
C ALA A 221 -0.10 13.13 -10.10
N ALA A 222 -0.17 12.44 -11.25
CA ALA A 222 -0.71 12.98 -12.49
C ALA A 222 -2.24 12.88 -12.58
N ASP A 223 -2.87 11.98 -11.82
CA ASP A 223 -4.33 11.85 -11.77
C ASP A 223 -4.99 12.96 -10.92
N ASP A 224 -4.24 13.62 -10.04
CA ASP A 224 -4.74 14.70 -9.18
C ASP A 224 -5.11 15.97 -9.95
N THR A 225 -4.96 16.00 -11.25
CA THR A 225 -5.22 17.18 -12.10
C THR A 225 -6.43 17.06 -13.03
N ARG A 226 -7.28 16.03 -12.85
CA ARG A 226 -8.50 15.85 -13.67
C ARG A 226 -9.77 16.12 -12.94
#